data_776df8781aae1c4fc5699dafec26b429
#
_entry.id   776df8781aae1c4fc5699dafec26b429
#
_cell.length_a   1.000
_cell.length_b   1.000
_cell.length_c   1.000
_cell.angle_alpha   90.00
_cell.angle_beta   90.00
_cell.angle_gamma   90.00
#
_symmetry.space_group_name_H-M   'P 1'
#
loop_
_entity.id
_entity.type
_entity.pdbx_description
1 polymer ?
#
loop_
_entity_poly.entity_id
_entity_poly.type
_entity_poly.pdbx_seq_one_letter_code
_entity_poly.pdbx_strand_id
1 'polypeptide(L)'
;MVDADPAAAMRYTKCRLTPLATQTLLADLQDDTVDDSANFDGNEVEEPTFFPSRVPLLLLNGSSGIAVGMAPNIPPHDLRELLAACQYLVSHRIDPTKYEIDDAHLFRLVPGPDFLMGASIMGTKGAQQLYATGNGGIVMRAVSHVEKLVAKTNHRAPRTAIIVNDITLSTQ
;
A
#
# COMPACT_ATOMS: atom_id res chain seq x y z
N MET A 1 -7.82 4.54 0.37
CA MET A 1 -8.26 5.93 0.19
C MET A 1 -7.17 6.65 -0.58
N VAL A 2 -7.50 7.15 -1.77
CA VAL A 2 -6.49 7.70 -2.70
C VAL A 2 -5.96 9.03 -2.20
N ASP A 3 -6.83 9.88 -1.64
CA ASP A 3 -6.50 11.26 -1.28
C ASP A 3 -6.48 11.50 0.25
N ALA A 4 -6.29 10.44 1.04
CA ALA A 4 -6.37 10.45 2.51
C ALA A 4 -7.67 11.05 3.09
N ASP A 5 -8.70 11.17 2.29
CA ASP A 5 -10.00 11.60 2.77
C ASP A 5 -10.57 10.56 3.75
N PRO A 6 -11.08 10.99 4.90
CA PRO A 6 -11.69 10.06 5.85
C PRO A 6 -12.93 9.41 5.23
N ALA A 7 -13.05 8.11 5.40
CA ALA A 7 -14.26 7.40 4.99
C ALA A 7 -15.46 7.88 5.82
N ALA A 8 -16.65 7.84 5.23
CA ALA A 8 -17.88 8.03 5.99
C ALA A 8 -18.00 6.98 7.11
N ALA A 9 -18.73 7.31 8.17
CA ALA A 9 -18.97 6.36 9.25
C ALA A 9 -19.64 5.08 8.69
N MET A 10 -19.19 3.91 9.13
CA MET A 10 -19.65 2.61 8.61
C MET A 10 -21.17 2.41 8.67
N ARG A 11 -21.86 3.09 9.59
CA ARG A 11 -23.34 3.04 9.70
C ARG A 11 -24.09 3.63 8.50
N TYR A 12 -23.41 4.44 7.68
CA TYR A 12 -24.00 5.08 6.49
C TYR A 12 -23.66 4.36 5.19
N THR A 13 -22.83 3.35 5.23
CA THR A 13 -22.31 2.71 4.04
C THR A 13 -22.62 1.22 4.03
N LYS A 14 -22.81 0.66 2.84
CA LYS A 14 -22.84 -0.78 2.59
C LYS A 14 -21.59 -1.14 1.79
N CYS A 15 -20.95 -2.23 2.17
CA CYS A 15 -19.82 -2.76 1.42
C CYS A 15 -20.13 -4.17 0.92
N ARG A 16 -19.47 -4.55 -0.16
CA ARG A 16 -19.46 -5.92 -0.70
C ARG A 16 -18.04 -6.25 -1.10
N LEU A 17 -17.69 -7.52 -1.02
CA LEU A 17 -16.43 -7.99 -1.58
C LEU A 17 -16.43 -7.79 -3.09
N THR A 18 -15.33 -7.25 -3.59
CA THR A 18 -15.10 -7.17 -5.04
C THR A 18 -14.72 -8.55 -5.57
N PRO A 19 -14.95 -8.84 -6.87
CA PRO A 19 -14.44 -10.07 -7.48
C PRO A 19 -12.93 -10.24 -7.30
N LEU A 20 -12.18 -9.15 -7.36
CA LEU A 20 -10.73 -9.16 -7.11
C LEU A 20 -10.40 -9.63 -5.70
N ALA A 21 -11.06 -9.10 -4.67
CA ALA A 21 -10.84 -9.52 -3.28
C ALA A 21 -11.14 -11.02 -3.10
N THR A 22 -12.23 -11.51 -3.69
CA THR A 22 -12.60 -12.93 -3.63
C THR A 22 -11.54 -13.82 -4.31
N GLN A 23 -11.02 -13.39 -5.46
CA GLN A 23 -10.05 -14.17 -6.24
C GLN A 23 -8.62 -14.10 -5.70
N THR A 24 -8.27 -13.09 -4.92
CA THR A 24 -6.91 -12.89 -4.40
C THR A 24 -6.76 -13.22 -2.92
N LEU A 25 -7.71 -12.80 -2.09
CA LEU A 25 -7.66 -13.00 -0.64
C LEU A 25 -8.27 -14.33 -0.18
N LEU A 26 -9.37 -14.72 -0.81
CA LEU A 26 -10.20 -15.83 -0.35
C LEU A 26 -10.09 -17.08 -1.23
N ALA A 27 -9.33 -17.02 -2.32
CA ALA A 27 -9.29 -18.09 -3.31
C ALA A 27 -8.79 -19.42 -2.75
N ASP A 28 -7.84 -19.40 -1.86
CA ASP A 28 -7.13 -20.58 -1.35
C ASP A 28 -7.52 -20.94 0.10
N LEU A 29 -8.61 -20.35 0.63
CA LEU A 29 -9.08 -20.63 2.00
C LEU A 29 -9.53 -22.09 2.21
N GLN A 30 -9.99 -22.74 1.14
CA GLN A 30 -10.52 -24.11 1.21
C GLN A 30 -9.47 -25.20 0.93
N ASP A 31 -8.24 -24.79 0.60
CA ASP A 31 -7.20 -25.70 0.11
C ASP A 31 -6.24 -26.18 1.21
N ASP A 32 -6.62 -26.09 2.49
CA ASP A 32 -5.79 -26.45 3.65
C ASP A 32 -4.40 -25.78 3.62
N THR A 33 -4.41 -24.51 3.26
CA THR A 33 -3.20 -23.69 3.08
C THR A 33 -2.76 -22.95 4.34
N VAL A 34 -3.65 -22.85 5.32
CA VAL A 34 -3.46 -22.16 6.60
C VAL A 34 -4.09 -22.97 7.72
N ASP A 35 -3.55 -22.82 8.93
CA ASP A 35 -4.12 -23.42 10.12
C ASP A 35 -5.39 -22.68 10.53
N ASP A 36 -6.39 -23.44 10.94
CA ASP A 36 -7.62 -22.91 11.51
C ASP A 36 -7.56 -22.88 13.04
N SER A 37 -8.26 -21.96 13.66
CA SER A 37 -8.40 -21.83 15.10
C SER A 37 -9.87 -21.76 15.50
N ALA A 38 -10.18 -22.20 16.72
CA ALA A 38 -11.54 -22.08 17.25
C ALA A 38 -11.96 -20.60 17.30
N ASN A 39 -13.19 -20.30 16.87
CA ASN A 39 -13.72 -18.96 16.92
C ASN A 39 -13.94 -18.49 18.36
N PHE A 40 -14.18 -17.19 18.55
CA PHE A 40 -14.41 -16.56 19.85
C PHE A 40 -15.61 -17.15 20.61
N ASP A 41 -16.63 -17.56 19.91
CA ASP A 41 -17.88 -18.10 20.51
C ASP A 41 -17.72 -19.55 20.99
N GLY A 42 -16.58 -20.21 20.72
CA GLY A 42 -16.36 -21.61 21.09
C GLY A 42 -17.28 -22.60 20.39
N ASN A 43 -17.91 -22.20 19.29
CA ASN A 43 -18.72 -23.06 18.44
C ASN A 43 -17.80 -24.00 17.62
N GLU A 44 -18.38 -25.01 16.99
CA GLU A 44 -17.68 -25.94 16.10
C GLU A 44 -17.11 -25.29 14.82
N VAL A 45 -17.28 -23.96 14.66
CA VAL A 45 -16.78 -23.22 13.50
C VAL A 45 -15.36 -22.78 13.77
N GLU A 46 -14.46 -23.22 12.92
CA GLU A 46 -13.07 -22.80 12.91
C GLU A 46 -12.88 -21.57 12.01
N GLU A 47 -11.93 -20.74 12.36
CA GLU A 47 -11.58 -19.54 11.62
C GLU A 47 -10.13 -19.62 11.15
N PRO A 48 -9.81 -19.24 9.90
CA PRO A 48 -8.44 -19.23 9.43
C PRO A 48 -7.62 -18.21 10.22
N THR A 49 -6.42 -18.60 10.63
CA THR A 49 -5.51 -17.76 11.42
C THR A 49 -5.08 -16.51 10.65
N PHE A 50 -5.03 -16.60 9.31
CA PHE A 50 -4.82 -15.47 8.40
C PHE A 50 -5.34 -15.80 7.00
N PHE A 51 -5.51 -14.79 6.15
CA PHE A 51 -5.91 -15.01 4.76
C PHE A 51 -4.71 -15.42 3.90
N PRO A 52 -4.79 -16.57 3.18
CA PRO A 52 -3.75 -17.02 2.24
C PRO A 52 -3.77 -16.21 0.95
N SER A 53 -3.44 -14.93 1.03
CA SER A 53 -3.48 -14.03 -0.11
C SER A 53 -2.42 -14.38 -1.15
N ARG A 54 -2.83 -14.45 -2.42
CA ARG A 54 -1.92 -14.69 -3.57
C ARG A 54 -0.99 -13.51 -3.87
N VAL A 55 -1.28 -12.34 -3.32
CA VAL A 55 -0.49 -11.12 -3.49
C VAL A 55 -0.29 -10.43 -2.14
N PRO A 56 0.83 -9.75 -1.91
CA PRO A 56 1.12 -9.05 -0.66
C PRO A 56 0.32 -7.74 -0.59
N LEU A 57 -0.99 -7.82 -0.32
CA LEU A 57 -1.91 -6.68 -0.37
C LEU A 57 -1.54 -5.56 0.62
N LEU A 58 -0.90 -5.88 1.73
CA LEU A 58 -0.43 -4.87 2.67
C LEU A 58 0.58 -3.91 2.03
N LEU A 59 1.50 -4.45 1.24
CA LEU A 59 2.49 -3.64 0.52
C LEU A 59 1.90 -3.02 -0.75
N LEU A 60 1.00 -3.73 -1.43
CA LEU A 60 0.38 -3.23 -2.66
C LEU A 60 -0.48 -1.99 -2.41
N ASN A 61 -1.35 -2.05 -1.42
CA ASN A 61 -2.29 -0.96 -1.12
C ASN A 61 -1.75 0.03 -0.09
N GLY A 62 -0.70 -0.35 0.64
CA GLY A 62 -0.29 0.36 1.83
C GLY A 62 -1.31 0.27 2.96
N SER A 63 -0.97 0.83 4.09
CA SER A 63 -1.87 0.92 5.24
C SER A 63 -1.46 2.08 6.13
N SER A 64 -2.43 2.79 6.66
CA SER A 64 -2.20 3.81 7.69
C SER A 64 -3.22 3.64 8.80
N GLY A 65 -2.80 3.86 10.04
CA GLY A 65 -3.70 3.74 11.16
C GLY A 65 -3.07 4.17 12.48
N ILE A 66 -3.89 4.30 13.49
CA ILE A 66 -3.45 4.64 14.84
C ILE A 66 -3.61 3.38 15.70
N ALA A 67 -2.49 2.88 16.22
CA ALA A 67 -2.44 1.78 17.17
C ALA A 67 -2.00 2.26 18.54
N VAL A 68 -2.07 1.38 19.54
CA VAL A 68 -1.59 1.71 20.87
C VAL A 68 -0.06 1.78 20.86
N GLY A 69 0.47 2.97 21.15
CA GLY A 69 1.93 3.20 21.21
C GLY A 69 2.62 3.43 19.86
N MET A 70 1.91 3.34 18.73
CA MET A 70 2.49 3.62 17.41
C MET A 70 1.43 4.08 16.41
N ALA A 71 1.86 4.76 15.36
CA ALA A 71 1.04 5.10 14.20
C ALA A 71 1.73 4.56 12.93
N PRO A 72 1.42 3.33 12.49
CA PRO A 72 2.02 2.78 11.29
C PRO A 72 1.52 3.52 10.04
N ASN A 73 2.43 3.74 9.11
CA ASN A 73 2.14 4.31 7.81
C ASN A 73 2.96 3.58 6.74
N ILE A 74 2.36 2.59 6.13
CA ILE A 74 2.98 1.75 5.10
C ILE A 74 2.59 2.30 3.74
N PRO A 75 3.53 2.77 2.91
CA PRO A 75 3.21 3.28 1.59
C PRO A 75 2.84 2.15 0.61
N PRO A 76 2.03 2.45 -0.42
CA PRO A 76 1.73 1.50 -1.49
C PRO A 76 2.93 1.28 -2.42
N HIS A 77 2.91 0.16 -3.18
CA HIS A 77 3.96 -0.23 -4.11
C HIS A 77 3.38 -0.75 -5.43
N ASP A 78 4.19 -0.77 -6.47
CA ASP A 78 3.80 -1.34 -7.77
C ASP A 78 3.64 -2.86 -7.69
N LEU A 79 2.55 -3.36 -8.30
CA LEU A 79 2.23 -4.79 -8.30
C LEU A 79 3.28 -5.64 -9.03
N ARG A 80 3.86 -5.13 -10.12
CA ARG A 80 4.83 -5.90 -10.93
C ARG A 80 6.13 -6.06 -10.20
N GLU A 81 6.57 -5.00 -9.52
CA GLU A 81 7.76 -5.00 -8.68
C GLU A 81 7.62 -5.96 -7.50
N LEU A 82 6.47 -5.92 -6.81
CA LEU A 82 6.16 -6.84 -5.73
C LEU A 82 6.10 -8.29 -6.20
N LEU A 83 5.48 -8.57 -7.34
CA LEU A 83 5.44 -9.93 -7.89
C LEU A 83 6.83 -10.44 -8.29
N ALA A 84 7.68 -9.59 -8.85
CA ALA A 84 9.06 -9.95 -9.17
C ALA A 84 9.86 -10.28 -7.89
N ALA A 85 9.67 -9.50 -6.82
CA ALA A 85 10.27 -9.79 -5.52
C ALA A 85 9.74 -11.11 -4.92
N CYS A 86 8.43 -11.37 -4.99
CA CYS A 86 7.84 -12.63 -4.54
C CYS A 86 8.39 -13.83 -5.34
N GLN A 87 8.50 -13.72 -6.65
CA GLN A 87 9.10 -14.76 -7.49
C GLN A 87 10.56 -15.05 -7.11
N TYR A 88 11.33 -14.00 -6.88
CA TYR A 88 12.71 -14.13 -6.40
C TYR A 88 12.77 -14.88 -5.07
N LEU A 89 11.96 -14.47 -4.09
CA LEU A 89 11.91 -15.11 -2.77
C LEU A 89 11.50 -16.58 -2.85
N VAL A 90 10.47 -16.91 -3.61
CA VAL A 90 10.00 -18.28 -3.78
C VAL A 90 11.06 -19.15 -4.45
N SER A 91 11.72 -18.65 -5.50
CA SER A 91 12.76 -19.39 -6.22
C SER A 91 14.01 -19.69 -5.37
N HIS A 92 14.31 -18.85 -4.38
CA HIS A 92 15.46 -18.99 -3.47
C HIS A 92 15.10 -19.71 -2.16
N ARG A 93 13.81 -19.99 -1.91
CA ARG A 93 13.33 -20.69 -0.71
C ARG A 93 13.43 -22.22 -0.79
N ILE A 94 13.92 -22.77 -1.90
CA ILE A 94 13.95 -24.22 -2.14
C ILE A 94 14.84 -24.98 -1.13
N ASP A 95 15.81 -24.31 -0.49
CA ASP A 95 16.62 -24.88 0.56
C ASP A 95 16.51 -24.07 1.86
N PRO A 96 15.69 -24.49 2.85
CA PRO A 96 15.51 -23.76 4.11
C PRO A 96 16.80 -23.67 4.95
N THR A 97 17.86 -24.39 4.60
CA THR A 97 19.15 -24.36 5.31
C THR A 97 20.14 -23.35 4.73
N LYS A 98 19.85 -22.78 3.55
CA LYS A 98 20.69 -21.81 2.84
C LYS A 98 19.91 -20.54 2.52
N TYR A 99 19.42 -19.89 3.55
CA TYR A 99 18.65 -18.64 3.42
C TYR A 99 19.60 -17.45 3.25
N GLU A 100 20.17 -17.28 2.08
CA GLU A 100 20.87 -16.05 1.70
C GLU A 100 19.97 -15.24 0.75
N ILE A 101 19.09 -14.43 1.32
CA ILE A 101 18.36 -13.42 0.56
C ILE A 101 19.26 -12.22 0.44
N ASP A 102 19.57 -11.81 -0.79
CA ASP A 102 20.30 -10.57 -1.05
C ASP A 102 19.34 -9.36 -0.99
N ASP A 103 19.38 -8.64 0.12
CA ASP A 103 18.61 -7.41 0.32
C ASP A 103 18.89 -6.37 -0.77
N ALA A 104 20.13 -6.31 -1.27
CA ALA A 104 20.48 -5.41 -2.36
C ALA A 104 19.81 -5.81 -3.68
N HIS A 105 19.55 -7.11 -3.88
CA HIS A 105 18.78 -7.58 -5.03
C HIS A 105 17.30 -7.25 -4.87
N LEU A 106 16.72 -7.47 -3.70
CA LEU A 106 15.32 -7.09 -3.41
C LEU A 106 15.11 -5.59 -3.62
N PHE A 107 16.04 -4.77 -3.16
CA PHE A 107 15.97 -3.33 -3.38
C PHE A 107 16.07 -2.91 -4.85
N ARG A 108 16.72 -3.68 -5.70
CA ARG A 108 16.70 -3.46 -7.16
C ARG A 108 15.36 -3.83 -7.80
N LEU A 109 14.67 -4.83 -7.25
CA LEU A 109 13.34 -5.26 -7.73
C LEU A 109 12.24 -4.30 -7.27
N VAL A 110 12.34 -3.78 -6.02
CA VAL A 110 11.39 -2.84 -5.42
C VAL A 110 12.18 -1.61 -4.94
N PRO A 111 12.47 -0.66 -5.84
CA PRO A 111 13.36 0.47 -5.54
C PRO A 111 12.72 1.52 -4.62
N GLY A 112 11.42 1.52 -4.48
CA GLY A 112 10.68 2.46 -3.64
C GLY A 112 9.18 2.30 -3.73
N PRO A 113 8.44 3.03 -2.89
CA PRO A 113 6.99 3.11 -2.98
C PRO A 113 6.51 3.72 -4.29
N ASP A 114 5.30 3.34 -4.71
CA ASP A 114 4.59 3.91 -5.85
C ASP A 114 3.25 4.48 -5.40
N PHE A 115 3.05 5.78 -5.61
CA PHE A 115 1.88 6.50 -5.13
C PHE A 115 0.85 6.63 -6.24
N LEU A 116 -0.40 6.27 -5.97
CA LEU A 116 -1.51 6.24 -6.93
C LEU A 116 -1.78 7.59 -7.63
N MET A 117 -1.54 8.69 -6.93
CA MET A 117 -1.74 10.04 -7.47
C MET A 117 -0.48 10.60 -8.14
N GLY A 118 0.55 9.78 -8.31
CA GLY A 118 1.85 10.24 -8.78
C GLY A 118 2.64 10.94 -7.68
N ALA A 119 3.76 11.38 -7.97
CA ALA A 119 4.71 12.22 -7.25
C ALA A 119 6.13 11.76 -7.59
N SER A 120 7.09 12.63 -7.45
CA SER A 120 8.49 12.27 -7.63
C SER A 120 9.15 12.03 -6.29
N ILE A 121 9.71 10.84 -6.07
CA ILE A 121 10.53 10.55 -4.89
C ILE A 121 11.91 11.18 -5.09
N MET A 122 12.34 11.98 -4.11
CA MET A 122 13.60 12.71 -4.16
C MET A 122 14.72 11.93 -3.47
N GLY A 123 15.38 11.07 -4.25
CA GLY A 123 16.47 10.21 -3.77
C GLY A 123 15.99 8.88 -3.17
N THR A 124 16.88 7.89 -3.12
CA THR A 124 16.58 6.51 -2.73
C THR A 124 16.96 6.17 -1.29
N LYS A 125 17.77 7.00 -0.63
CA LYS A 125 18.28 6.71 0.72
C LYS A 125 17.18 6.53 1.76
N GLY A 126 16.11 7.33 1.69
CA GLY A 126 14.97 7.21 2.60
C GLY A 126 14.23 5.88 2.44
N ALA A 127 14.01 5.45 1.20
CA ALA A 127 13.39 4.15 0.90
C ALA A 127 14.28 2.99 1.35
N GLN A 128 15.59 3.07 1.13
CA GLN A 128 16.54 2.05 1.61
C GLN A 128 16.52 1.93 3.14
N GLN A 129 16.54 3.07 3.85
CA GLN A 129 16.43 3.07 5.30
C GLN A 129 15.10 2.48 5.78
N LEU A 130 14.00 2.87 5.13
CA LEU A 130 12.67 2.34 5.45
C LEU A 130 12.62 0.82 5.35
N TYR A 131 13.14 0.25 4.27
CA TYR A 131 13.13 -1.21 4.06
C TYR A 131 14.09 -1.94 5.00
N ALA A 132 15.24 -1.34 5.32
CA ALA A 132 16.23 -1.97 6.20
C ALA A 132 15.81 -1.94 7.69
N THR A 133 15.12 -0.91 8.14
CA THR A 133 14.84 -0.68 9.57
C THR A 133 13.36 -0.69 9.94
N GLY A 134 12.47 -0.69 8.94
CA GLY A 134 11.04 -0.47 9.14
C GLY A 134 10.67 0.97 9.51
N ASN A 135 11.67 1.88 9.55
CA ASN A 135 11.46 3.28 9.89
C ASN A 135 12.32 4.18 9.01
N GLY A 136 11.72 5.16 8.36
CA GLY A 136 12.43 6.07 7.46
C GLY A 136 11.53 7.17 6.93
N GLY A 137 12.16 8.27 6.46
CA GLY A 137 11.47 9.38 5.83
C GLY A 137 11.69 9.38 4.32
N ILE A 138 10.63 9.51 3.55
CA ILE A 138 10.67 9.63 2.09
C ILE A 138 10.34 11.08 1.72
N VAL A 139 11.26 11.73 1.00
CA VAL A 139 11.01 13.08 0.50
C VAL A 139 10.35 12.99 -0.87
N MET A 140 9.17 13.60 -0.98
CA MET A 140 8.37 13.60 -2.20
C MET A 140 8.18 15.01 -2.73
N ARG A 141 8.02 15.13 -4.03
CA ARG A 141 7.72 16.39 -4.70
C ARG A 141 6.45 16.23 -5.54
N ALA A 142 5.48 17.11 -5.29
CA ALA A 142 4.27 17.22 -6.09
C ALA A 142 4.57 17.79 -7.49
N VAL A 143 3.77 17.43 -8.47
CA VAL A 143 3.75 18.08 -9.80
C VAL A 143 2.77 19.24 -9.75
N SER A 144 3.26 20.46 -9.94
CA SER A 144 2.43 21.65 -9.90
C SER A 144 2.77 22.63 -11.02
N HIS A 145 1.77 23.41 -11.44
CA HIS A 145 1.93 24.49 -12.40
C HIS A 145 1.05 25.67 -12.03
N VAL A 146 1.38 26.82 -12.60
CA VAL A 146 0.62 28.06 -12.37
C VAL A 146 -0.33 28.31 -13.55
N GLU A 147 -1.61 28.50 -13.27
CA GLU A 147 -2.64 28.73 -14.27
C GLU A 147 -3.40 30.03 -13.97
N LYS A 148 -3.81 30.74 -15.03
CA LYS A 148 -4.72 31.89 -14.91
C LYS A 148 -6.14 31.42 -15.10
N LEU A 149 -6.94 31.45 -14.03
CA LEU A 149 -8.35 31.12 -14.06
C LEU A 149 -9.15 32.34 -14.55
N VAL A 150 -9.73 32.19 -15.74
CA VAL A 150 -10.64 33.21 -16.29
C VAL A 150 -12.04 32.92 -15.79
N ALA A 151 -12.64 33.89 -15.11
CA ALA A 151 -14.02 33.75 -14.64
C ALA A 151 -15.00 33.68 -15.82
N LYS A 152 -15.90 32.70 -15.81
CA LYS A 152 -16.95 32.53 -16.84
C LYS A 152 -18.00 33.66 -16.85
N THR A 153 -18.00 34.55 -15.86
CA THR A 153 -18.90 35.69 -15.73
C THR A 153 -18.09 36.98 -15.75
N ASN A 154 -18.54 37.95 -16.53
CA ASN A 154 -17.89 39.25 -16.83
C ASN A 154 -17.60 40.18 -15.64
N HIS A 155 -17.78 39.76 -14.40
CA HIS A 155 -17.65 40.63 -13.21
C HIS A 155 -16.54 40.19 -12.22
N ARG A 156 -15.71 39.20 -12.54
CA ARG A 156 -14.60 38.88 -11.67
C ARG A 156 -13.26 38.97 -12.41
N ALA A 157 -12.31 39.66 -11.80
CA ALA A 157 -10.92 39.69 -12.29
C ALA A 157 -10.33 38.27 -12.41
N PRO A 158 -9.49 38.02 -13.42
CA PRO A 158 -8.77 36.77 -13.54
C PRO A 158 -7.92 36.54 -12.29
N ARG A 159 -7.92 35.31 -11.79
CA ARG A 159 -7.12 34.89 -10.64
C ARG A 159 -5.99 33.99 -11.10
N THR A 160 -4.83 34.15 -10.49
CA THR A 160 -3.74 33.21 -10.64
C THR A 160 -3.90 32.12 -9.59
N ALA A 161 -3.88 30.86 -10.01
CA ALA A 161 -3.96 29.71 -9.13
C ALA A 161 -2.75 28.81 -9.33
N ILE A 162 -2.30 28.17 -8.28
CA ILE A 162 -1.35 27.05 -8.35
C ILE A 162 -2.19 25.78 -8.43
N ILE A 163 -2.06 25.06 -9.53
CA ILE A 163 -2.71 23.76 -9.72
C ILE A 163 -1.71 22.69 -9.33
N VAL A 164 -2.10 21.85 -8.39
CA VAL A 164 -1.30 20.68 -7.97
C VAL A 164 -1.98 19.46 -8.56
N ASN A 165 -1.32 18.78 -9.50
CA ASN A 165 -1.89 17.64 -10.19
C ASN A 165 -1.71 16.36 -9.37
N ASP A 166 -0.57 16.25 -8.69
CA ASP A 166 -0.20 15.08 -7.91
C ASP A 166 0.04 15.52 -6.47
N ILE A 167 -0.80 15.03 -5.56
CA ILE A 167 -0.70 15.33 -4.14
C ILE A 167 0.01 14.16 -3.46
N THR A 168 1.05 14.49 -2.72
CA THR A 168 1.72 13.53 -1.85
C THR A 168 1.07 13.56 -0.49
N LEU A 169 0.63 12.42 0.00
CA LEU A 169 0.33 12.26 1.41
C LEU A 169 1.62 12.34 2.19
N SER A 170 1.68 13.22 3.19
CA SER A 170 2.84 13.28 4.07
C SER A 170 2.91 12.01 4.90
N THR A 171 3.86 11.15 4.59
CA THR A 171 4.30 10.10 5.50
C THR A 171 5.24 10.75 6.50
N GLN A 172 4.77 10.99 7.71
CA GLN A 172 5.64 11.28 8.87
C GLN A 172 6.08 9.99 9.52
#